data_a8a96419cfb480a0357beece39b24e9f
#
_entry.id   a8a96419cfb480a0357beece39b24e9f
#
_cell.length_a   1.000
_cell.length_b   1.000
_cell.length_c   1.000
_cell.angle_alpha   90.00
_cell.angle_beta   90.00
_cell.angle_gamma   90.00
#
_symmetry.space_group_name_H-M   'P 1'
#
loop_
_entity.id
_entity.type
_entity.pdbx_description
1 polymer ?
#
loop_
_entity_poly.entity_id
_entity_poly.type
_entity_poly.pdbx_seq_one_letter_code
_entity_poly.pdbx_strand_id
1 'polypeptide(L)'
;TLKSLVADLRANKKQLTYQQYIDEYTDAKIKKTGTDSLLKRYNINSITEFRGKSAYSVPIGSPTGKVTRLFHLKGAIVNELLDSLKRNKKILQYLYPPKSPSIDLNSLHTYYRGNLQSKVSMIIISDFDCDACINAHSLYDSIHQEYKDKVKFGYIHYSTMPTFAQIASDAANKQNKFWEFHDSLYTHKGYIDSIAAFNIAQNMSMDINKFQNDITNNEGKKSIEKTINQLVLLGIYATPTIIINGRLIVNSNSKEEICHLNEELLK
;
A
#
# COMPACT_ATOMS: atom_id res chain seq x y z
N THR A 1 0.26 6.51 -17.76
CA THR A 1 0.83 5.14 -17.85
C THR A 1 0.73 4.63 -19.28
N LEU A 2 1.59 3.65 -19.68
CA LEU A 2 1.56 3.03 -21.01
C LEU A 2 0.17 2.46 -21.36
N LYS A 3 -0.59 2.05 -20.35
CA LYS A 3 -1.97 1.57 -20.45
C LYS A 3 -2.91 2.64 -20.99
N SER A 4 -2.82 3.87 -20.49
CA SER A 4 -3.64 4.98 -20.97
C SER A 4 -3.26 5.38 -22.40
N LEU A 5 -1.97 5.38 -22.75
CA LEU A 5 -1.51 5.78 -24.07
C LEU A 5 -2.04 4.89 -25.21
N VAL A 6 -2.09 3.56 -25.01
CA VAL A 6 -2.61 2.64 -26.06
C VAL A 6 -4.11 2.78 -26.21
N ALA A 7 -4.83 3.02 -25.11
CA ALA A 7 -6.27 3.27 -25.16
C ALA A 7 -6.56 4.65 -25.78
N ASP A 8 -5.76 5.67 -25.49
CA ASP A 8 -5.82 6.99 -26.10
C ASP A 8 -5.61 6.93 -27.61
N LEU A 9 -4.60 6.17 -28.09
CA LEU A 9 -4.36 5.99 -29.51
C LEU A 9 -5.52 5.30 -30.25
N ARG A 10 -6.23 4.38 -29.59
CA ARG A 10 -7.42 3.73 -30.14
C ARG A 10 -8.65 4.62 -30.09
N ALA A 11 -8.82 5.39 -29.03
CA ALA A 11 -9.86 6.39 -28.92
C ALA A 11 -9.69 7.46 -30.01
N ASN A 12 -8.48 7.97 -30.22
CA ASN A 12 -8.18 8.96 -31.26
C ASN A 12 -8.48 8.45 -32.68
N LYS A 13 -8.21 7.16 -32.97
CA LYS A 13 -8.59 6.56 -34.27
C LYS A 13 -10.10 6.54 -34.52
N LYS A 14 -10.91 6.55 -33.47
CA LYS A 14 -12.36 6.59 -33.52
C LYS A 14 -12.93 8.00 -33.32
N GLN A 15 -12.07 9.00 -33.15
CA GLN A 15 -12.45 10.37 -32.77
C GLN A 15 -13.24 10.43 -31.44
N LEU A 16 -12.89 9.55 -30.51
CA LEU A 16 -13.45 9.46 -29.20
C LEU A 16 -12.44 9.90 -28.14
N THR A 17 -12.93 10.41 -27.01
CA THR A 17 -12.10 10.53 -25.81
C THR A 17 -11.80 9.14 -25.24
N TYR A 18 -10.74 9.05 -24.41
CA TYR A 18 -10.39 7.81 -23.72
C TYR A 18 -11.60 7.23 -22.97
N GLN A 19 -12.33 8.06 -22.22
CA GLN A 19 -13.48 7.62 -21.44
C GLN A 19 -14.61 7.09 -22.32
N GLN A 20 -14.94 7.79 -23.39
CA GLN A 20 -15.95 7.35 -24.37
C GLN A 20 -15.57 6.00 -25.00
N TYR A 21 -14.31 5.83 -25.39
CA TYR A 21 -13.84 4.56 -25.93
C TYR A 21 -13.97 3.40 -24.94
N ILE A 22 -13.60 3.61 -23.68
CA ILE A 22 -13.69 2.59 -22.62
C ILE A 22 -15.13 2.25 -22.31
N ASP A 23 -16.02 3.24 -22.23
CA ASP A 23 -17.43 3.02 -22.00
C ASP A 23 -18.08 2.23 -23.14
N GLU A 24 -17.86 2.62 -24.39
CA GLU A 24 -18.35 1.85 -25.56
C GLU A 24 -17.85 0.40 -25.56
N TYR A 25 -16.56 0.20 -25.29
CA TYR A 25 -15.94 -1.12 -25.28
C TYR A 25 -16.53 -2.01 -24.16
N THR A 26 -16.66 -1.46 -22.97
CA THR A 26 -17.18 -2.22 -21.81
C THR A 26 -18.67 -2.51 -21.96
N ASP A 27 -19.45 -1.54 -22.41
CA ASP A 27 -20.88 -1.70 -22.62
C ASP A 27 -21.21 -2.69 -23.74
N ALA A 28 -20.46 -2.66 -24.84
CA ALA A 28 -20.58 -3.64 -25.91
C ALA A 28 -20.25 -5.07 -25.42
N LYS A 29 -19.23 -5.24 -24.59
CA LYS A 29 -18.86 -6.55 -24.00
C LYS A 29 -19.91 -7.03 -23.01
N ILE A 30 -20.44 -6.17 -22.17
CA ILE A 30 -21.53 -6.50 -21.23
C ILE A 30 -22.78 -6.91 -22.00
N LYS A 31 -23.17 -6.15 -23.02
CA LYS A 31 -24.32 -6.47 -23.87
C LYS A 31 -24.17 -7.83 -24.58
N LYS A 32 -22.96 -8.14 -25.07
CA LYS A 32 -22.70 -9.40 -25.79
C LYS A 32 -22.67 -10.62 -24.89
N THR A 33 -22.12 -10.52 -23.69
CA THR A 33 -21.84 -11.69 -22.82
C THR A 33 -22.86 -11.83 -21.68
N GLY A 34 -23.54 -10.75 -21.32
CA GLY A 34 -24.44 -10.67 -20.17
C GLY A 34 -23.70 -10.36 -18.86
N THR A 35 -24.35 -9.55 -18.01
CA THR A 35 -23.78 -9.07 -16.74
C THR A 35 -23.43 -10.21 -15.80
N ASP A 36 -24.37 -11.15 -15.59
CA ASP A 36 -24.19 -12.24 -14.61
C ASP A 36 -23.09 -13.22 -15.02
N SER A 37 -22.97 -13.51 -16.32
CA SER A 37 -21.89 -14.35 -16.86
C SER A 37 -20.51 -13.72 -16.64
N LEU A 38 -20.41 -12.41 -16.80
CA LEU A 38 -19.16 -11.66 -16.59
C LEU A 38 -18.83 -11.53 -15.10
N LEU A 39 -19.81 -11.28 -14.25
CA LEU A 39 -19.62 -11.24 -12.80
C LEU A 39 -19.06 -12.57 -12.28
N LYS A 40 -19.64 -13.68 -12.74
CA LYS A 40 -19.14 -15.03 -12.42
C LYS A 40 -17.74 -15.26 -12.95
N ARG A 41 -17.46 -14.88 -14.22
CA ARG A 41 -16.15 -15.03 -14.86
C ARG A 41 -15.04 -14.31 -14.13
N TYR A 42 -15.29 -13.10 -13.64
CA TYR A 42 -14.31 -12.28 -12.94
C TYR A 42 -14.36 -12.45 -11.41
N ASN A 43 -15.15 -13.43 -10.92
CA ASN A 43 -15.31 -13.71 -9.50
C ASN A 43 -15.75 -12.49 -8.65
N ILE A 44 -16.60 -11.65 -9.22
CA ILE A 44 -17.13 -10.46 -8.53
C ILE A 44 -18.40 -10.87 -7.75
N ASN A 45 -18.21 -11.59 -6.64
CA ASN A 45 -19.31 -12.21 -5.89
C ASN A 45 -19.88 -11.31 -4.79
N SER A 46 -19.07 -10.44 -4.19
CA SER A 46 -19.54 -9.48 -3.18
C SER A 46 -18.66 -8.24 -3.11
N ILE A 47 -19.24 -7.14 -2.66
CA ILE A 47 -18.53 -5.87 -2.42
C ILE A 47 -17.74 -5.93 -1.11
N THR A 48 -18.00 -6.91 -0.26
CA THR A 48 -17.42 -7.09 1.06
C THR A 48 -15.93 -7.50 1.03
N GLU A 49 -15.43 -8.03 -0.07
CA GLU A 49 -14.03 -8.45 -0.18
C GLU A 49 -13.05 -7.27 -0.41
N PHE A 50 -13.55 -6.08 -0.75
CA PHE A 50 -12.73 -4.92 -1.07
C PHE A 50 -12.69 -3.84 0.02
N ARG A 51 -13.45 -3.98 1.08
CA ARG A 51 -13.40 -3.05 2.19
C ARG A 51 -12.86 -3.77 3.41
N GLY A 52 -11.67 -3.37 3.82
CA GLY A 52 -11.07 -3.82 5.06
C GLY A 52 -11.99 -3.69 6.28
N LYS A 53 -11.50 -3.84 7.46
CA LYS A 53 -12.20 -4.00 8.75
C LYS A 53 -13.39 -3.06 9.04
N SER A 54 -13.62 -2.01 8.26
CA SER A 54 -14.79 -1.12 8.33
C SER A 54 -15.80 -1.44 7.21
N ALA A 55 -16.34 -2.65 7.23
CA ALA A 55 -17.33 -3.10 6.27
C ALA A 55 -18.68 -2.42 6.49
N TYR A 56 -18.93 -1.33 5.82
CA TYR A 56 -20.29 -1.00 5.42
C TYR A 56 -20.67 -1.98 4.31
N SER A 57 -21.37 -3.04 4.65
CA SER A 57 -21.94 -3.95 3.66
C SER A 57 -23.03 -3.20 2.91
N VAL A 58 -22.72 -2.76 1.69
CA VAL A 58 -23.74 -2.22 0.78
C VAL A 58 -24.55 -3.43 0.28
N PRO A 59 -25.84 -3.53 0.56
CA PRO A 59 -26.65 -4.66 0.12
C PRO A 59 -26.57 -4.81 -1.41
N ILE A 60 -26.27 -6.01 -1.88
CA ILE A 60 -26.07 -6.34 -3.31
C ILE A 60 -27.25 -5.89 -4.18
N GLY A 61 -28.47 -5.91 -3.63
CA GLY A 61 -29.69 -5.48 -4.31
C GLY A 61 -29.97 -3.99 -4.30
N SER A 62 -29.22 -3.19 -3.50
CA SER A 62 -29.45 -1.74 -3.43
C SER A 62 -28.99 -1.02 -4.72
N PRO A 63 -29.55 0.16 -5.03
CA PRO A 63 -29.10 0.96 -6.17
C PRO A 63 -27.58 1.21 -6.14
N THR A 64 -27.04 1.54 -4.99
CA THR A 64 -25.59 1.76 -4.79
C THR A 64 -24.79 0.49 -5.02
N GLY A 65 -25.27 -0.67 -4.55
CA GLY A 65 -24.64 -1.96 -4.79
C GLY A 65 -24.58 -2.32 -6.28
N LYS A 66 -25.64 -2.06 -7.04
CA LYS A 66 -25.67 -2.27 -8.49
C LYS A 66 -24.66 -1.39 -9.22
N VAL A 67 -24.59 -0.11 -8.87
CA VAL A 67 -23.61 0.84 -9.46
C VAL A 67 -22.19 0.41 -9.16
N THR A 68 -21.89 0.04 -7.92
CA THR A 68 -20.54 -0.40 -7.51
C THR A 68 -20.13 -1.68 -8.24
N ARG A 69 -21.04 -2.66 -8.37
CA ARG A 69 -20.78 -3.90 -9.13
C ARG A 69 -20.50 -3.62 -10.60
N LEU A 70 -21.25 -2.72 -11.22
CA LEU A 70 -21.03 -2.33 -12.61
C LEU A 70 -19.67 -1.65 -12.78
N PHE A 71 -19.28 -0.80 -11.84
CA PHE A 71 -17.96 -0.15 -11.85
C PHE A 71 -16.82 -1.18 -11.77
N HIS A 72 -16.88 -2.13 -10.84
CA HIS A 72 -15.89 -3.20 -10.74
C HIS A 72 -15.86 -4.10 -11.98
N LEU A 73 -17.03 -4.40 -12.53
CA LEU A 73 -17.14 -5.18 -13.77
C LEU A 73 -16.49 -4.48 -14.95
N LYS A 74 -16.75 -3.20 -15.14
CA LYS A 74 -16.09 -2.38 -16.17
C LYS A 74 -14.57 -2.36 -15.97
N GLY A 75 -14.10 -2.20 -14.74
CA GLY A 75 -12.67 -2.25 -14.39
C GLY A 75 -12.03 -3.60 -14.75
N ALA A 76 -12.67 -4.72 -14.44
CA ALA A 76 -12.17 -6.07 -14.79
C ALA A 76 -12.10 -6.28 -16.31
N ILE A 77 -13.10 -5.81 -17.06
CA ILE A 77 -13.12 -5.88 -18.52
C ILE A 77 -11.96 -5.06 -19.12
N VAL A 78 -11.70 -3.87 -18.59
CA VAL A 78 -10.57 -3.02 -19.03
C VAL A 78 -9.25 -3.70 -18.75
N ASN A 79 -9.07 -4.29 -17.58
CA ASN A 79 -7.84 -5.01 -17.23
C ASN A 79 -7.61 -6.20 -18.21
N GLU A 80 -8.64 -6.98 -18.53
CA GLU A 80 -8.52 -8.07 -19.51
C GLU A 80 -8.13 -7.55 -20.90
N LEU A 81 -8.72 -6.43 -21.33
CA LEU A 81 -8.34 -5.78 -22.60
C LEU A 81 -6.85 -5.41 -22.58
N LEU A 82 -6.38 -4.79 -21.52
CA LEU A 82 -5.00 -4.34 -21.39
C LEU A 82 -4.01 -5.51 -21.35
N ASP A 83 -4.36 -6.59 -20.66
CA ASP A 83 -3.55 -7.81 -20.61
C ASP A 83 -3.52 -8.54 -21.96
N SER A 84 -4.65 -8.54 -22.68
CA SER A 84 -4.72 -9.03 -24.06
C SER A 84 -3.80 -8.23 -24.99
N LEU A 85 -3.78 -6.91 -24.86
CA LEU A 85 -2.92 -6.03 -25.65
C LEU A 85 -1.44 -6.22 -25.33
N LYS A 86 -1.10 -6.49 -24.07
CA LYS A 86 0.28 -6.83 -23.68
C LYS A 86 0.76 -8.14 -24.28
N ARG A 87 -0.10 -9.17 -24.25
CA ARG A 87 0.24 -10.51 -24.77
C ARG A 87 0.41 -10.53 -26.27
N ASN A 88 -0.41 -9.78 -27.01
CA ASN A 88 -0.49 -9.82 -28.47
C ASN A 88 0.45 -8.85 -29.20
N LYS A 89 1.15 -7.98 -28.48
CA LYS A 89 2.12 -7.05 -29.06
C LYS A 89 3.38 -7.08 -28.21
N LYS A 90 4.54 -7.24 -28.87
CA LYS A 90 5.82 -6.86 -28.27
C LYS A 90 5.77 -5.35 -28.04
N ILE A 91 5.33 -4.94 -26.85
CA ILE A 91 5.46 -3.55 -26.41
C ILE A 91 6.92 -3.40 -26.02
N LEU A 92 7.75 -2.93 -26.97
CA LEU A 92 9.10 -2.50 -26.64
C LEU A 92 8.94 -1.19 -25.87
N GLN A 93 9.24 -1.25 -24.59
CA GLN A 93 9.17 -0.08 -23.71
C GLN A 93 10.45 0.74 -23.92
N TYR A 94 10.42 1.67 -24.88
CA TYR A 94 11.52 2.62 -25.08
C TYR A 94 11.47 3.81 -24.13
N LEU A 95 10.38 3.99 -23.41
CA LEU A 95 10.23 5.04 -22.41
C LEU A 95 10.61 4.46 -21.06
N TYR A 96 11.86 4.65 -20.66
CA TYR A 96 12.19 4.60 -19.24
C TYR A 96 11.38 5.71 -18.56
N PRO A 97 10.62 5.43 -17.49
CA PRO A 97 10.04 6.50 -16.71
C PRO A 97 11.18 7.46 -16.35
N PRO A 98 10.95 8.79 -16.40
CA PRO A 98 11.97 9.72 -15.95
C PRO A 98 12.41 9.27 -14.57
N LYS A 99 13.72 9.24 -14.30
CA LYS A 99 14.24 8.89 -12.97
C LYS A 99 13.53 9.82 -11.99
N SER A 100 12.70 9.26 -11.13
CA SER A 100 12.06 10.04 -10.07
C SER A 100 13.16 10.79 -9.32
N PRO A 101 12.98 12.08 -9.00
CA PRO A 101 13.94 12.77 -8.16
C PRO A 101 14.16 11.93 -6.90
N SER A 102 15.40 11.85 -6.46
CA SER A 102 15.72 11.12 -5.23
C SER A 102 15.11 11.86 -4.05
N ILE A 103 14.31 11.15 -3.27
CA ILE A 103 13.71 11.66 -2.04
C ILE A 103 14.69 11.39 -0.91
N ASP A 104 15.17 12.45 -0.27
CA ASP A 104 16.04 12.34 0.92
C ASP A 104 15.19 12.15 2.19
N LEU A 105 15.33 11.00 2.82
CA LEU A 105 14.63 10.63 4.05
C LEU A 105 15.56 10.62 5.29
N ASN A 106 16.81 11.03 5.16
CA ASN A 106 17.82 10.91 6.23
C ASN A 106 17.48 11.73 7.49
N SER A 107 16.70 12.82 7.32
CA SER A 107 16.27 13.66 8.45
C SER A 107 15.03 13.13 9.18
N LEU A 108 14.39 12.07 8.67
CA LEU A 108 13.16 11.54 9.22
C LEU A 108 13.42 10.47 10.28
N HIS A 109 12.58 10.47 11.31
CA HIS A 109 12.62 9.40 12.30
C HIS A 109 12.21 8.08 11.66
N THR A 110 13.17 7.14 11.59
CA THR A 110 13.01 5.86 10.89
C THR A 110 13.42 4.72 11.81
N TYR A 111 12.56 3.72 11.92
CA TYR A 111 12.83 2.49 12.65
C TYR A 111 13.47 1.48 11.70
N TYR A 112 14.71 1.07 11.98
CA TYR A 112 15.47 0.19 11.10
C TYR A 112 15.55 -1.25 11.58
N ARG A 113 15.55 -2.21 10.63
CA ARG A 113 15.89 -3.63 10.82
C ARG A 113 16.66 -4.18 9.60
N GLY A 114 17.09 -5.45 9.68
CA GLY A 114 17.87 -6.10 8.62
C GLY A 114 19.33 -5.72 8.65
N ASN A 115 20.00 -5.70 7.49
CA ASN A 115 21.42 -5.35 7.41
C ASN A 115 21.62 -3.83 7.47
N LEU A 116 21.91 -3.30 8.66
CA LEU A 116 22.08 -1.87 8.88
C LEU A 116 23.29 -1.28 8.14
N GLN A 117 24.25 -2.10 7.70
CA GLN A 117 25.43 -1.69 6.95
C GLN A 117 25.22 -1.73 5.44
N SER A 118 24.05 -2.19 4.99
CA SER A 118 23.74 -2.26 3.58
C SER A 118 23.69 -0.88 2.92
N LYS A 119 24.21 -0.80 1.69
CA LYS A 119 24.08 0.37 0.82
C LYS A 119 22.70 0.45 0.18
N VAL A 120 21.94 -0.65 0.20
CA VAL A 120 20.55 -0.69 -0.29
C VAL A 120 19.61 -0.54 0.89
N SER A 121 18.76 0.49 0.83
CA SER A 121 17.74 0.75 1.84
C SER A 121 16.35 0.69 1.23
N MET A 122 15.44 -0.02 1.87
CA MET A 122 14.00 -0.05 1.53
C MET A 122 13.23 0.56 2.70
N ILE A 123 12.62 1.71 2.47
CA ILE A 123 11.81 2.42 3.47
C ILE A 123 10.34 2.23 3.15
N ILE A 124 9.57 1.79 4.14
CA ILE A 124 8.12 1.64 4.08
C ILE A 124 7.50 2.76 4.91
N ILE A 125 6.73 3.62 4.27
CA ILE A 125 5.95 4.68 4.92
C ILE A 125 4.52 4.16 5.03
N SER A 126 4.01 4.00 6.25
CA SER A 126 2.82 3.20 6.47
C SER A 126 2.03 3.64 7.73
N ASP A 127 0.82 3.10 7.85
CA ASP A 127 -0.09 3.35 8.97
C ASP A 127 -0.72 2.03 9.42
N PHE A 128 -0.81 1.81 10.74
CA PHE A 128 -1.41 0.61 11.32
C PHE A 128 -2.93 0.53 11.15
N ASP A 129 -3.58 1.69 10.95
CA ASP A 129 -5.03 1.78 10.77
C ASP A 129 -5.44 1.85 9.29
N CYS A 130 -4.48 1.77 8.36
CA CYS A 130 -4.72 1.79 6.92
C CYS A 130 -4.95 0.37 6.38
N ASP A 131 -6.14 0.11 5.83
CA ASP A 131 -6.49 -1.19 5.23
C ASP A 131 -5.51 -1.65 4.14
N ALA A 132 -5.06 -0.74 3.29
CA ALA A 132 -4.09 -1.06 2.25
C ALA A 132 -2.74 -1.49 2.84
N CYS A 133 -2.32 -0.88 3.95
CA CYS A 133 -1.11 -1.21 4.67
C CYS A 133 -1.21 -2.58 5.36
N ILE A 134 -2.35 -2.84 6.00
CA ILE A 134 -2.63 -4.13 6.65
C ILE A 134 -2.60 -5.26 5.62
N ASN A 135 -3.24 -5.06 4.45
CA ASN A 135 -3.28 -6.05 3.38
C ASN A 135 -1.90 -6.29 2.74
N ALA A 136 -1.06 -5.26 2.66
CA ALA A 136 0.28 -5.37 2.09
C ALA A 136 1.34 -5.90 3.07
N HIS A 137 1.05 -5.95 4.37
CA HIS A 137 2.03 -6.31 5.40
C HIS A 137 2.67 -7.69 5.15
N SER A 138 1.87 -8.72 4.81
CA SER A 138 2.39 -10.06 4.53
C SER A 138 3.37 -10.09 3.35
N LEU A 139 3.13 -9.27 2.32
CA LEU A 139 4.05 -9.11 1.20
C LEU A 139 5.37 -8.49 1.69
N TYR A 140 5.31 -7.41 2.47
CA TYR A 140 6.51 -6.72 2.96
C TYR A 140 7.31 -7.59 3.94
N ASP A 141 6.63 -8.36 4.78
CA ASP A 141 7.31 -9.33 5.65
C ASP A 141 8.01 -10.43 4.83
N SER A 142 7.36 -10.98 3.79
CA SER A 142 8.00 -11.94 2.91
C SER A 142 9.25 -11.39 2.22
N ILE A 143 9.24 -10.12 1.80
CA ILE A 143 10.38 -9.44 1.20
C ILE A 143 11.47 -9.22 2.26
N HIS A 144 11.09 -8.82 3.47
CA HIS A 144 12.05 -8.70 4.57
C HIS A 144 12.75 -10.02 4.86
N GLN A 145 12.02 -11.14 4.98
CA GLN A 145 12.63 -12.45 5.22
C GLN A 145 13.61 -12.86 4.11
N GLU A 146 13.28 -12.53 2.85
CA GLU A 146 14.12 -12.87 1.70
C GLU A 146 15.41 -12.02 1.61
N TYR A 147 15.35 -10.76 2.04
CA TYR A 147 16.44 -9.80 1.85
C TYR A 147 17.06 -9.24 3.14
N LYS A 148 16.67 -9.71 4.33
CA LYS A 148 17.11 -9.15 5.63
C LYS A 148 18.61 -9.08 5.82
N ASP A 149 19.37 -10.01 5.23
CA ASP A 149 20.84 -10.05 5.34
C ASP A 149 21.53 -9.13 4.32
N LYS A 150 20.79 -8.60 3.34
CA LYS A 150 21.32 -7.82 2.22
C LYS A 150 20.82 -6.39 2.18
N VAL A 151 19.64 -6.10 2.72
CA VAL A 151 18.96 -4.81 2.64
C VAL A 151 18.73 -4.23 4.04
N LYS A 152 18.89 -2.93 4.16
CA LYS A 152 18.48 -2.16 5.33
C LYS A 152 17.00 -1.78 5.18
N PHE A 153 16.14 -2.35 5.99
CA PHE A 153 14.73 -2.03 6.02
C PHE A 153 14.43 -0.93 7.02
N GLY A 154 13.61 0.03 6.63
CA GLY A 154 13.14 1.09 7.51
C GLY A 154 11.63 1.24 7.46
N TYR A 155 11.07 1.70 8.57
CA TYR A 155 9.65 2.01 8.71
C TYR A 155 9.49 3.45 9.19
N ILE A 156 8.58 4.19 8.60
CA ILE A 156 8.22 5.56 8.98
C ILE A 156 6.71 5.64 9.14
N HIS A 157 6.27 6.20 10.25
CA HIS A 157 4.86 6.47 10.48
C HIS A 157 4.33 7.58 9.59
N TYR A 158 3.15 7.35 8.99
CA TYR A 158 2.38 8.38 8.30
C TYR A 158 0.89 8.14 8.47
N SER A 159 0.17 9.21 8.80
CA SER A 159 -1.28 9.32 8.89
C SER A 159 -1.67 10.79 8.81
N THR A 160 -2.95 11.13 8.85
CA THR A 160 -3.37 12.54 8.88
C THR A 160 -3.05 13.23 10.22
N MET A 161 -3.00 12.46 11.29
CA MET A 161 -2.58 12.86 12.63
C MET A 161 -2.02 11.64 13.38
N PRO A 162 -1.13 11.80 14.37
CA PRO A 162 -0.59 10.66 15.13
C PRO A 162 -1.70 9.80 15.75
N THR A 163 -1.69 8.50 15.42
CA THR A 163 -2.63 7.53 15.98
C THR A 163 -2.10 6.93 17.28
N PHE A 164 -3.00 6.34 18.08
CA PHE A 164 -2.60 5.68 19.32
C PHE A 164 -1.64 4.50 19.06
N ALA A 165 -1.89 3.73 18.01
CA ALA A 165 -1.03 2.61 17.62
C ALA A 165 0.39 3.05 17.27
N GLN A 166 0.54 4.19 16.58
CA GLN A 166 1.85 4.78 16.26
C GLN A 166 2.58 5.23 17.52
N ILE A 167 1.89 5.94 18.44
CA ILE A 167 2.47 6.40 19.72
C ILE A 167 2.89 5.20 20.59
N ALA A 168 2.06 4.16 20.66
CA ALA A 168 2.36 2.94 21.39
C ALA A 168 3.58 2.19 20.81
N SER A 169 3.70 2.13 19.48
CA SER A 169 4.87 1.50 18.85
C SER A 169 6.18 2.31 19.07
N ASP A 170 6.09 3.65 19.14
CA ASP A 170 7.24 4.48 19.53
C ASP A 170 7.64 4.24 21.00
N ALA A 171 6.66 4.11 21.90
CA ALA A 171 6.94 3.73 23.29
C ALA A 171 7.60 2.34 23.40
N ALA A 172 7.18 1.38 22.54
CA ALA A 172 7.83 0.08 22.45
C ALA A 172 9.28 0.19 21.93
N ASN A 173 9.55 1.11 21.01
CA ASN A 173 10.91 1.40 20.53
C ASN A 173 11.87 1.81 21.66
N LYS A 174 11.40 2.58 22.63
CA LYS A 174 12.21 3.00 23.79
C LYS A 174 12.63 1.82 24.71
N GLN A 175 12.03 0.65 24.46
CA GLN A 175 12.40 -0.61 25.10
C GLN A 175 13.00 -1.63 24.11
N ASN A 176 13.44 -1.17 22.94
CA ASN A 176 14.00 -2.00 21.84
C ASN A 176 13.04 -3.09 21.35
N LYS A 177 11.72 -2.83 21.40
CA LYS A 177 10.66 -3.76 21.01
C LYS A 177 9.80 -3.26 19.84
N PHE A 178 10.32 -2.27 19.06
CA PHE A 178 9.56 -1.69 17.97
C PHE A 178 9.05 -2.74 16.99
N TRP A 179 9.93 -3.59 16.46
CA TRP A 179 9.59 -4.50 15.39
C TRP A 179 8.66 -5.63 15.82
N GLU A 180 8.88 -6.19 16.99
CA GLU A 180 7.98 -7.21 17.55
C GLU A 180 6.60 -6.62 17.83
N PHE A 181 6.56 -5.37 18.31
CA PHE A 181 5.30 -4.67 18.57
C PHE A 181 4.61 -4.31 17.24
N HIS A 182 5.34 -3.78 16.26
CA HIS A 182 4.89 -3.50 14.90
C HIS A 182 4.24 -4.72 14.25
N ASP A 183 4.92 -5.88 14.26
CA ASP A 183 4.41 -7.09 13.64
C ASP A 183 3.14 -7.59 14.37
N SER A 184 3.08 -7.42 15.69
CA SER A 184 1.87 -7.74 16.49
C SER A 184 0.70 -6.82 16.19
N LEU A 185 0.93 -5.52 15.96
CA LEU A 185 -0.11 -4.58 15.56
C LEU A 185 -0.73 -4.96 14.22
N TYR A 186 0.07 -5.32 13.22
CA TYR A 186 -0.43 -5.75 11.90
C TYR A 186 -1.15 -7.09 11.92
N THR A 187 -0.81 -7.98 12.84
CA THR A 187 -1.48 -9.29 13.00
C THR A 187 -2.69 -9.24 13.92
N HIS A 188 -2.86 -8.16 14.67
CA HIS A 188 -4.01 -7.98 15.56
C HIS A 188 -5.32 -7.91 14.78
N LYS A 189 -6.34 -8.64 15.29
CA LYS A 189 -7.69 -8.59 14.70
C LYS A 189 -8.54 -7.56 15.44
N GLY A 190 -8.97 -6.54 14.74
CA GLY A 190 -9.82 -5.48 15.29
C GLY A 190 -9.12 -4.14 15.43
N TYR A 191 -9.82 -3.19 16.03
CA TYR A 191 -9.30 -1.86 16.30
C TYR A 191 -8.23 -1.92 17.40
N ILE A 192 -7.17 -1.15 17.21
CA ILE A 192 -6.08 -1.06 18.20
C ILE A 192 -6.37 0.07 19.16
N ASP A 193 -7.00 -0.27 20.27
CA ASP A 193 -7.21 0.63 21.39
C ASP A 193 -6.09 0.46 22.45
N SER A 194 -6.23 1.19 23.55
CA SER A 194 -5.28 1.10 24.66
C SER A 194 -5.21 -0.29 25.26
N ILE A 195 -6.33 -1.00 25.38
CA ILE A 195 -6.39 -2.35 25.97
C ILE A 195 -5.59 -3.31 25.09
N ALA A 196 -5.82 -3.28 23.77
CA ALA A 196 -5.09 -4.12 22.83
C ALA A 196 -3.57 -3.86 22.86
N ALA A 197 -3.16 -2.59 22.87
CA ALA A 197 -1.74 -2.22 22.90
C ALA A 197 -1.06 -2.64 24.22
N PHE A 198 -1.72 -2.44 25.36
CA PHE A 198 -1.18 -2.87 26.66
C PHE A 198 -1.09 -4.39 26.77
N ASN A 199 -2.07 -5.14 26.25
CA ASN A 199 -2.01 -6.60 26.19
C ASN A 199 -0.83 -7.09 25.34
N ILE A 200 -0.59 -6.44 24.19
CA ILE A 200 0.58 -6.73 23.33
C ILE A 200 1.87 -6.48 24.12
N ALA A 201 1.99 -5.33 24.79
CA ALA A 201 3.16 -4.98 25.58
C ALA A 201 3.41 -5.97 26.74
N GLN A 202 2.36 -6.40 27.44
CA GLN A 202 2.46 -7.40 28.50
C GLN A 202 2.93 -8.76 27.97
N ASN A 203 2.38 -9.21 26.84
CA ASN A 203 2.78 -10.48 26.22
C ASN A 203 4.26 -10.48 25.76
N MET A 204 4.82 -9.29 25.53
CA MET A 204 6.23 -9.11 25.20
C MET A 204 7.12 -8.89 26.43
N SER A 205 6.58 -9.04 27.64
CA SER A 205 7.30 -8.80 28.91
C SER A 205 7.95 -7.42 28.98
N MET A 206 7.27 -6.39 28.46
CA MET A 206 7.72 -5.01 28.55
C MET A 206 7.48 -4.44 29.95
N ASP A 207 8.28 -3.44 30.33
CA ASP A 207 7.99 -2.62 31.51
C ASP A 207 6.75 -1.76 31.22
N ILE A 208 5.64 -2.13 31.82
CA ILE A 208 4.33 -1.50 31.58
C ILE A 208 4.28 -0.09 32.13
N ASN A 209 4.92 0.17 33.27
CA ASN A 209 4.97 1.53 33.83
C ASN A 209 5.75 2.47 32.93
N LYS A 210 6.90 2.03 32.41
CA LYS A 210 7.69 2.77 31.44
C LYS A 210 6.92 2.96 30.14
N PHE A 211 6.27 1.93 29.62
CA PHE A 211 5.46 1.99 28.41
C PHE A 211 4.33 3.01 28.55
N GLN A 212 3.60 3.01 29.66
CA GLN A 212 2.54 3.97 29.94
C GLN A 212 3.10 5.40 30.02
N ASN A 213 4.20 5.61 30.74
CA ASN A 213 4.84 6.92 30.86
C ASN A 213 5.28 7.45 29.49
N ASP A 214 5.83 6.60 28.63
CA ASP A 214 6.29 6.98 27.29
C ASP A 214 5.13 7.31 26.35
N ILE A 215 3.95 6.68 26.52
CA ILE A 215 2.74 7.06 25.77
C ILE A 215 2.21 8.42 26.25
N THR A 216 2.21 8.67 27.55
CA THR A 216 1.55 9.85 28.15
C THR A 216 2.40 11.12 28.13
N ASN A 217 3.72 11.02 28.02
CA ASN A 217 4.62 12.20 28.04
C ASN A 217 4.58 13.05 26.76
N ASN A 218 3.83 12.63 25.75
CA ASN A 218 3.65 13.29 24.45
C ASN A 218 4.92 13.47 23.58
N GLU A 219 6.06 12.93 23.96
CA GLU A 219 7.29 13.03 23.15
C GLU A 219 7.17 12.25 21.84
N GLY A 220 6.71 10.99 21.91
CA GLY A 220 6.45 10.16 20.73
C GLY A 220 5.43 10.82 19.80
N LYS A 221 4.33 11.34 20.34
CA LYS A 221 3.33 12.07 19.56
C LYS A 221 3.94 13.24 18.79
N LYS A 222 4.73 14.10 19.47
CA LYS A 222 5.39 15.25 18.83
C LYS A 222 6.40 14.82 17.77
N SER A 223 7.15 13.75 18.02
CA SER A 223 8.11 13.20 17.06
C SER A 223 7.42 12.69 15.79
N ILE A 224 6.34 11.94 15.95
CA ILE A 224 5.53 11.42 14.82
C ILE A 224 4.89 12.58 14.05
N GLU A 225 4.31 13.56 14.73
CA GLU A 225 3.69 14.75 14.10
C GLU A 225 4.73 15.55 13.28
N LYS A 226 5.92 15.73 13.81
CA LYS A 226 7.04 16.35 13.08
C LYS A 226 7.37 15.55 11.81
N THR A 227 7.46 14.23 11.93
CA THR A 227 7.75 13.34 10.80
C THR A 227 6.66 13.39 9.74
N ILE A 228 5.39 13.38 10.13
CA ILE A 228 4.23 13.54 9.21
C ILE A 228 4.35 14.86 8.43
N ASN A 229 4.60 15.97 9.12
CA ASN A 229 4.74 17.29 8.49
C ASN A 229 5.91 17.31 7.48
N GLN A 230 7.03 16.69 7.81
CA GLN A 230 8.17 16.58 6.90
C GLN A 230 7.85 15.73 5.67
N LEU A 231 7.12 14.61 5.82
CA LEU A 231 6.68 13.77 4.69
C LEU A 231 5.74 14.54 3.75
N VAL A 232 4.82 15.34 4.31
CA VAL A 232 3.93 16.21 3.53
C VAL A 232 4.74 17.22 2.69
N LEU A 233 5.77 17.83 3.27
CA LEU A 233 6.67 18.75 2.55
C LEU A 233 7.47 18.06 1.43
N LEU A 234 7.74 16.76 1.58
CA LEU A 234 8.37 15.93 0.55
C LEU A 234 7.38 15.43 -0.53
N GLY A 235 6.11 15.80 -0.44
CA GLY A 235 5.08 15.39 -1.39
C GLY A 235 4.55 13.96 -1.17
N ILE A 236 4.72 13.41 0.02
CA ILE A 236 4.23 12.07 0.38
C ILE A 236 2.92 12.21 1.16
N TYR A 237 1.82 11.75 0.54
CA TYR A 237 0.45 11.93 1.04
C TYR A 237 -0.35 10.63 1.16
N ALA A 238 0.28 9.47 0.91
CA ALA A 238 -0.44 8.20 0.85
C ALA A 238 0.36 7.06 1.47
N THR A 239 -0.37 6.06 1.97
CA THR A 239 0.17 4.82 2.50
C THR A 239 -0.51 3.60 1.84
N PRO A 240 0.18 2.49 1.65
CA PRO A 240 1.63 2.36 1.86
C PRO A 240 2.43 3.03 0.73
N THR A 241 3.51 3.70 1.09
CA THR A 241 4.49 4.23 0.13
C THR A 241 5.83 3.53 0.36
N ILE A 242 6.48 3.06 -0.71
CA ILE A 242 7.79 2.40 -0.65
C ILE A 242 8.82 3.26 -1.37
N ILE A 243 9.96 3.44 -0.72
CA ILE A 243 11.11 4.16 -1.27
C ILE A 243 12.36 3.28 -1.13
N ILE A 244 13.02 3.00 -2.25
CA ILE A 244 14.26 2.22 -2.29
C ILE A 244 15.40 3.13 -2.77
N ASN A 245 16.41 3.35 -1.91
CA ASN A 245 17.51 4.29 -2.16
C ASN A 245 17.04 5.64 -2.72
N GLY A 246 16.02 6.22 -2.10
CA GLY A 246 15.42 7.49 -2.50
C GLY A 246 14.47 7.41 -3.70
N ARG A 247 14.31 6.26 -4.35
CA ARG A 247 13.41 6.09 -5.51
C ARG A 247 12.03 5.60 -5.06
N LEU A 248 11.00 6.32 -5.44
CA LEU A 248 9.62 5.95 -5.18
C LEU A 248 9.22 4.73 -6.03
N ILE A 249 8.66 3.70 -5.39
CA ILE A 249 8.03 2.56 -6.05
C ILE A 249 6.59 2.93 -6.43
N VAL A 250 6.25 2.79 -7.71
CA VAL A 250 4.94 3.17 -8.23
C VAL A 250 3.85 2.19 -7.81
N ASN A 251 4.16 0.89 -7.82
CA ASN A 251 3.22 -0.15 -7.39
C ASN A 251 3.72 -0.83 -6.11
N SER A 252 3.33 -0.29 -4.97
CA SER A 252 3.69 -0.80 -3.64
C SER A 252 3.21 -2.24 -3.36
N ASN A 253 2.29 -2.78 -4.16
CA ASN A 253 1.79 -4.16 -4.04
C ASN A 253 2.46 -5.13 -5.04
N SER A 254 3.44 -4.68 -5.83
CA SER A 254 4.16 -5.54 -6.77
C SER A 254 5.45 -6.06 -6.14
N LYS A 255 5.44 -7.34 -5.72
CA LYS A 255 6.68 -8.01 -5.29
C LYS A 255 7.74 -7.97 -6.38
N GLU A 256 7.34 -8.17 -7.63
CA GLU A 256 8.24 -8.18 -8.79
C GLU A 256 8.96 -6.83 -8.96
N GLU A 257 8.23 -5.71 -8.87
CA GLU A 257 8.82 -4.37 -9.01
C GLU A 257 9.79 -4.07 -7.85
N ILE A 258 9.38 -4.40 -6.62
CA ILE A 258 10.19 -4.16 -5.41
C ILE A 258 11.46 -5.02 -5.44
N CYS A 259 11.34 -6.32 -5.73
CA CYS A 259 12.49 -7.23 -5.75
C CYS A 259 13.44 -6.91 -6.90
N HIS A 260 12.91 -6.58 -8.08
CA HIS A 260 13.74 -6.22 -9.24
C HIS A 260 14.65 -5.02 -8.93
N LEU A 261 14.11 -3.96 -8.31
CA LEU A 261 14.91 -2.80 -7.94
C LEU A 261 15.93 -3.12 -6.83
N ASN A 262 15.56 -3.92 -5.85
CA ASN A 262 16.51 -4.38 -4.83
C ASN A 262 17.67 -5.15 -5.46
N GLU A 263 17.39 -6.09 -6.35
CA GLU A 263 18.42 -6.89 -7.04
C GLU A 263 19.31 -6.05 -7.96
N GLU A 264 18.74 -5.05 -8.65
CA GLU A 264 19.50 -4.10 -9.47
C GLU A 264 20.52 -3.32 -8.63
N LEU A 265 20.11 -2.89 -7.44
CA LEU A 265 20.94 -2.07 -6.55
C LEU A 265 21.96 -2.89 -5.73
N LEU A 266 21.76 -4.20 -5.59
CA LEU A 266 22.67 -5.11 -4.89
C LEU A 266 23.83 -5.61 -5.77
N LYS A 267 23.77 -5.39 -7.09
CA LYS A 267 24.84 -5.70 -8.06
C LYS A 267 25.91 -4.62 -8.05
#